data_693f13e66443ad37538152bbdb18139a
#
_entry.id   693f13e66443ad37538152bbdb18139a
#
_cell.length_a   1.000
_cell.length_b   1.000
_cell.length_c   1.000
_cell.angle_alpha   90.00
_cell.angle_beta   90.00
_cell.angle_gamma   90.00
#
_symmetry.space_group_name_H-M   'P 1'
#
loop_
_entity.id
_entity.type
_entity.pdbx_description
1 polymer ?
#
loop_
_entity_poly.entity_id
_entity_poly.type
_entity_poly.pdbx_seq_one_letter_code
_entity_poly.pdbx_strand_id
1 'polypeptide(L)'
;DLYGENLMLMHRGWSHYVDQLRDDLWQHHSQIHIVDFDFYSMDVFNRCENTNDVLLAIPGWANVHPLLKVIPVEWDYSIPYGILHSPEPTPNVQRFLDAAKTISKELYG
;
A
#
# COMPACT_ATOMS: atom_id res chain seq x y z
N ASP A 1 -10.51 -15.04 2.53
CA ASP A 1 -9.49 -15.87 3.18
C ASP A 1 -8.29 -15.99 2.25
N LEU A 2 -7.09 -15.71 2.81
CA LEU A 2 -5.83 -15.72 2.06
C LEU A 2 -5.03 -17.01 2.24
N TYR A 3 -5.52 -17.97 3.03
CA TYR A 3 -4.79 -19.21 3.26
C TYR A 3 -4.66 -20.02 1.98
N GLY A 4 -3.43 -20.42 1.66
CA GLY A 4 -3.12 -21.12 0.42
C GLY A 4 -2.83 -20.18 -0.76
N GLU A 5 -3.02 -18.89 -0.60
CA GLU A 5 -2.76 -17.90 -1.64
C GLU A 5 -1.34 -17.33 -1.55
N ASN A 6 -0.84 -16.80 -2.66
CA ASN A 6 0.41 -16.06 -2.71
C ASN A 6 0.11 -14.59 -2.51
N LEU A 7 0.67 -13.99 -1.46
CA LEU A 7 0.53 -12.56 -1.18
C LEU A 7 1.82 -11.85 -1.56
N MET A 8 1.74 -10.92 -2.51
CA MET A 8 2.87 -10.12 -2.97
C MET A 8 3.05 -8.93 -2.03
N LEU A 9 4.22 -8.84 -1.40
CA LEU A 9 4.60 -7.75 -0.51
C LEU A 9 5.93 -7.15 -0.96
N MET A 10 6.11 -5.83 -0.74
CA MET A 10 7.41 -5.20 -0.87
C MET A 10 8.42 -5.92 0.01
N HIS A 11 9.64 -6.15 -0.50
CA HIS A 11 10.64 -6.89 0.26
C HIS A 11 11.05 -6.13 1.53
N ARG A 12 11.61 -6.88 2.48
CA ARG A 12 12.02 -6.32 3.77
C ARG A 12 13.00 -5.17 3.60
N GLY A 13 12.84 -4.15 4.44
CA GLY A 13 13.71 -2.99 4.50
C GLY A 13 13.15 -1.72 3.88
N TRP A 14 12.10 -1.82 3.03
CA TRP A 14 11.51 -0.66 2.39
C TRP A 14 10.48 0.06 3.24
N SER A 15 9.72 -0.67 4.05
CA SER A 15 8.67 -0.10 4.88
C SER A 15 8.58 -0.84 6.20
N HIS A 16 8.75 -0.13 7.30
CA HIS A 16 8.57 -0.68 8.63
C HIS A 16 7.18 -1.29 8.82
N TYR A 17 6.16 -0.66 8.27
CA TYR A 17 4.78 -1.12 8.40
C TYR A 17 4.53 -2.42 7.64
N VAL A 18 5.09 -2.54 6.44
CA VAL A 18 5.02 -3.77 5.66
C VAL A 18 5.84 -4.87 6.32
N ASP A 19 7.00 -4.53 6.88
CA ASP A 19 7.83 -5.49 7.60
C ASP A 19 7.10 -6.05 8.82
N GLN A 20 6.39 -5.21 9.55
CA GLN A 20 5.57 -5.64 10.68
C GLN A 20 4.46 -6.60 10.26
N LEU A 21 3.75 -6.28 9.20
CA LEU A 21 2.72 -7.16 8.64
C LEU A 21 3.33 -8.49 8.21
N ARG A 22 4.48 -8.45 7.53
CA ARG A 22 5.21 -9.65 7.09
C ARG A 22 5.54 -10.57 8.26
N ASP A 23 6.07 -10.01 9.35
CA ASP A 23 6.45 -10.79 10.53
C ASP A 23 5.23 -11.41 11.20
N ASP A 24 4.14 -10.68 11.32
CA ASP A 24 2.89 -11.19 11.89
C ASP A 24 2.31 -12.33 11.06
N LEU A 25 2.31 -12.20 9.74
CA LEU A 25 1.84 -13.25 8.86
C LEU A 25 2.73 -14.49 8.94
N TRP A 26 4.04 -14.30 9.02
CA TRP A 26 4.97 -15.41 9.17
C TRP A 26 4.74 -16.19 10.46
N GLN A 27 4.51 -15.48 11.58
CA GLN A 27 4.35 -16.11 12.89
C GLN A 27 2.97 -16.74 13.11
N HIS A 28 1.90 -16.12 12.59
CA HIS A 28 0.53 -16.48 12.95
C HIS A 28 -0.29 -17.02 11.77
N HIS A 29 0.14 -16.83 10.55
CA HIS A 29 -0.60 -17.18 9.34
C HIS A 29 0.32 -17.80 8.29
N SER A 30 1.07 -18.84 8.67
CA SER A 30 2.06 -19.47 7.80
C SER A 30 1.47 -20.13 6.56
N GLN A 31 0.14 -20.29 6.49
CA GLN A 31 -0.55 -20.79 5.30
C GLN A 31 -0.63 -19.76 4.17
N ILE A 32 -0.30 -18.50 4.45
CA ILE A 32 -0.19 -17.47 3.43
C ILE A 32 1.25 -17.47 2.93
N HIS A 33 1.43 -17.65 1.62
CA HIS A 33 2.75 -17.65 1.00
C HIS A 33 3.12 -16.21 0.61
N ILE A 34 4.24 -15.70 1.12
CA ILE A 34 4.70 -14.34 0.83
C ILE A 34 5.63 -14.38 -0.37
N VAL A 35 5.34 -13.55 -1.36
CA VAL A 35 6.13 -13.37 -2.58
C VAL A 35 6.68 -11.93 -2.58
N ASP A 36 7.98 -11.78 -2.68
CA ASP A 36 8.64 -10.47 -2.63
C ASP A 36 8.66 -9.79 -3.99
N PHE A 37 8.57 -8.47 -3.97
CA PHE A 37 8.89 -7.61 -5.12
C PHE A 37 9.61 -6.36 -4.61
N ASP A 38 10.32 -5.65 -5.52
CA ASP A 38 11.14 -4.51 -5.13
C ASP A 38 10.34 -3.22 -5.01
N PHE A 39 9.63 -2.83 -6.06
CA PHE A 39 8.86 -1.58 -6.11
C PHE A 39 7.54 -1.78 -6.81
N TYR A 40 6.55 -0.99 -6.42
CA TYR A 40 5.30 -0.91 -7.18
C TYR A 40 5.57 -0.29 -8.56
N SER A 41 5.18 -1.01 -9.59
CA SER A 41 5.37 -0.62 -10.99
C SER A 41 4.31 -1.31 -11.85
N MET A 42 4.19 -0.90 -13.11
CA MET A 42 3.28 -1.59 -14.03
C MET A 42 3.67 -3.05 -14.24
N ASP A 43 4.97 -3.37 -14.18
CA ASP A 43 5.41 -4.77 -14.26
C ASP A 43 4.87 -5.62 -13.11
N VAL A 44 4.85 -5.08 -11.90
CA VAL A 44 4.29 -5.75 -10.73
C VAL A 44 2.78 -5.94 -10.88
N PHE A 45 2.07 -4.90 -11.33
CA PHE A 45 0.63 -5.00 -11.56
C PHE A 45 0.30 -6.02 -12.67
N ASN A 46 1.06 -6.02 -13.75
CA ASN A 46 0.89 -6.99 -14.83
C ASN A 46 1.17 -8.41 -14.35
N ARG A 47 2.19 -8.59 -13.52
CA ARG A 47 2.49 -9.89 -12.91
C ARG A 47 1.33 -10.37 -12.04
N CYS A 48 0.76 -9.49 -11.23
CA CYS A 48 -0.40 -9.81 -10.40
C CYS A 48 -1.60 -10.22 -11.27
N GLU A 49 -1.86 -9.50 -12.35
CA GLU A 49 -2.95 -9.81 -13.28
C GLU A 49 -2.75 -11.14 -14.00
N ASN A 50 -1.52 -11.46 -14.40
CA ASN A 50 -1.20 -12.68 -15.14
C ASN A 50 -1.05 -13.93 -14.27
N THR A 51 -1.16 -13.79 -12.96
CA THR A 51 -1.09 -14.89 -11.99
C THR A 51 -2.34 -14.89 -11.12
N ASN A 52 -2.45 -15.85 -10.23
CA ASN A 52 -3.49 -15.86 -9.20
C ASN A 52 -2.98 -15.24 -7.90
N ASP A 53 -1.89 -14.50 -7.95
CA ASP A 53 -1.30 -13.86 -6.78
C ASP A 53 -2.15 -12.66 -6.34
N VAL A 54 -2.12 -12.37 -5.05
CA VAL A 54 -2.78 -11.23 -4.44
C VAL A 54 -1.73 -10.19 -4.08
N LEU A 55 -1.94 -8.95 -4.48
CA LEU A 55 -1.01 -7.85 -4.24
C LEU A 55 -1.54 -6.94 -3.13
N LEU A 56 -0.71 -6.66 -2.12
CA LEU A 56 -1.05 -5.66 -1.11
C LEU A 56 -1.10 -4.28 -1.76
N ALA A 57 -2.21 -3.58 -1.59
CA ALA A 57 -2.43 -2.27 -2.20
C ALA A 57 -3.11 -1.32 -1.21
N ILE A 58 -3.25 -0.07 -1.62
CA ILE A 58 -4.00 0.94 -0.86
C ILE A 58 -5.25 1.34 -1.66
N PRO A 59 -6.29 1.86 -1.00
CA PRO A 59 -7.52 2.26 -1.72
C PRO A 59 -7.29 3.29 -2.81
N GLY A 60 -6.27 4.15 -2.68
CA GLY A 60 -5.93 5.15 -3.68
C GLY A 60 -5.53 4.58 -5.04
N TRP A 61 -5.23 3.28 -5.10
CA TRP A 61 -4.84 2.60 -6.34
C TRP A 61 -5.97 1.79 -6.96
N ALA A 62 -7.21 2.05 -6.59
CA ALA A 62 -8.36 1.27 -7.06
C ALA A 62 -8.49 1.25 -8.59
N ASN A 63 -8.02 2.30 -9.28
CA ASN A 63 -8.13 2.44 -10.73
C ASN A 63 -6.78 2.41 -11.45
N VAL A 64 -5.73 1.92 -10.81
CA VAL A 64 -4.37 1.95 -11.36
C VAL A 64 -4.19 0.93 -12.50
N HIS A 65 -4.97 -0.14 -12.50
CA HIS A 65 -4.90 -1.17 -13.53
C HIS A 65 -6.32 -1.64 -13.87
N PRO A 66 -6.72 -1.64 -15.17
CA PRO A 66 -8.11 -1.92 -15.56
C PRO A 66 -8.57 -3.35 -15.29
N LEU A 67 -7.64 -4.30 -15.19
CA LEU A 67 -7.95 -5.72 -15.00
C LEU A 67 -7.77 -6.18 -13.55
N LEU A 68 -7.41 -5.27 -12.63
CA LEU A 68 -7.25 -5.56 -11.22
C LEU A 68 -8.34 -4.88 -10.42
N LYS A 69 -8.82 -5.57 -9.40
CA LYS A 69 -9.84 -5.06 -8.49
C LYS A 69 -9.26 -4.93 -7.09
N VAL A 70 -9.49 -3.79 -6.45
CA VAL A 70 -9.09 -3.56 -5.06
C VAL A 70 -10.24 -3.97 -4.15
N ILE A 71 -9.96 -4.86 -3.22
CA ILE A 71 -10.93 -5.37 -2.26
C ILE A 71 -10.49 -4.96 -0.86
N PRO A 72 -11.33 -4.28 -0.07
CA PRO A 72 -10.99 -3.93 1.31
C PRO A 72 -10.75 -5.17 2.17
N VAL A 73 -9.78 -5.05 3.08
CA VAL A 73 -9.44 -6.13 4.02
C VAL A 73 -9.78 -5.68 5.44
N GLU A 74 -10.44 -6.57 6.19
CA GLU A 74 -10.82 -6.32 7.57
C GLU A 74 -9.70 -6.74 8.51
N TRP A 75 -8.73 -5.85 8.72
CA TRP A 75 -7.64 -6.05 9.68
C TRP A 75 -7.18 -4.71 10.27
N ASP A 76 -6.37 -4.76 11.34
CA ASP A 76 -5.92 -3.58 12.08
C ASP A 76 -4.60 -3.00 11.58
N TYR A 77 -4.22 -3.28 10.35
CA TYR A 77 -2.99 -2.74 9.76
C TYR A 77 -3.28 -1.47 8.98
N SER A 78 -2.45 -0.46 9.17
CA SER A 78 -2.53 0.79 8.42
C SER A 78 -1.13 1.33 8.15
N ILE A 79 -0.99 2.13 7.10
CA ILE A 79 0.24 2.81 6.75
C ILE A 79 -0.05 4.30 6.68
N PRO A 80 0.66 5.14 7.45
CA PRO A 80 0.55 6.57 7.26
C PRO A 80 1.18 6.98 5.93
N TYR A 81 0.59 7.95 5.28
CA TYR A 81 1.15 8.54 4.08
C TYR A 81 0.99 10.06 4.14
N GLY A 82 1.82 10.75 3.38
CA GLY A 82 1.80 12.20 3.45
C GLY A 82 2.63 12.82 2.33
N ILE A 83 2.87 14.10 2.47
CA ILE A 83 3.64 14.90 1.52
C ILE A 83 4.96 15.29 2.17
N LEU A 84 6.06 15.01 1.47
CA LEU A 84 7.38 15.46 1.89
C LEU A 84 7.58 16.88 1.38
N HIS A 85 7.98 17.77 2.27
CA HIS A 85 8.24 19.17 1.92
C HIS A 85 9.38 19.73 2.76
N SER A 86 9.91 20.89 2.35
CA SER A 86 10.93 21.60 3.13
C SER A 86 10.39 21.98 4.51
N PRO A 87 11.22 21.93 5.57
CA PRO A 87 10.83 22.46 6.89
C PRO A 87 10.44 23.94 6.85
N GLU A 88 10.96 24.68 5.86
CA GLU A 88 10.65 26.10 5.64
C GLU A 88 10.04 26.28 4.24
N PRO A 89 8.77 25.90 4.04
CA PRO A 89 8.15 25.97 2.72
C PRO A 89 7.94 27.42 2.27
N THR A 90 8.02 27.64 0.95
CA THR A 90 7.66 28.92 0.36
C THR A 90 6.17 29.21 0.56
N PRO A 91 5.72 30.49 0.45
CA PRO A 91 4.29 30.80 0.57
C PRO A 91 3.40 30.03 -0.40
N ASN A 92 3.87 29.74 -1.62
CA ASN A 92 3.12 28.95 -2.59
C ASN A 92 2.99 27.48 -2.15
N VAL A 93 4.07 26.88 -1.66
CA VAL A 93 4.05 25.53 -1.12
C VAL A 93 3.17 25.46 0.12
N GLN A 94 3.25 26.45 1.01
CA GLN A 94 2.42 26.48 2.20
C GLN A 94 0.93 26.54 1.86
N ARG A 95 0.54 27.31 0.86
CA ARG A 95 -0.85 27.34 0.37
C ARG A 95 -1.32 26.00 -0.15
N PHE A 96 -0.45 25.29 -0.88
CA PHE A 96 -0.74 23.94 -1.35
C PHE A 96 -0.94 22.99 -0.17
N LEU A 97 -0.06 23.05 0.84
CA LEU A 97 -0.15 22.19 2.01
C LEU A 97 -1.43 22.44 2.81
N ASP A 98 -1.83 23.70 2.94
CA ASP A 98 -3.08 24.08 3.64
C ASP A 98 -4.30 23.51 2.87
N ALA A 99 -4.30 23.63 1.55
CA ALA A 99 -5.35 23.08 0.72
C ALA A 99 -5.39 21.54 0.83
N ALA A 100 -4.25 20.89 0.81
CA ALA A 100 -4.14 19.44 0.94
C ALA A 100 -4.69 18.95 2.29
N LYS A 101 -4.38 19.65 3.38
CA LYS A 101 -4.92 19.35 4.71
C LYS A 101 -6.43 19.46 4.76
N THR A 102 -6.99 20.49 4.14
CA THR A 102 -8.45 20.69 4.08
C THR A 102 -9.11 19.55 3.32
N ILE A 103 -8.58 19.21 2.15
CA ILE A 103 -9.10 18.10 1.32
C ILE A 103 -8.99 16.76 2.06
N SER A 104 -7.86 16.52 2.71
CA SER A 104 -7.65 15.29 3.47
C SER A 104 -8.67 15.15 4.60
N LYS A 105 -8.98 16.24 5.32
CA LYS A 105 -10.00 16.26 6.35
C LYS A 105 -11.38 15.93 5.80
N GLU A 106 -11.72 16.46 4.63
CA GLU A 106 -13.02 16.22 3.99
C GLU A 106 -13.17 14.77 3.53
N LEU A 107 -12.08 14.16 3.03
CA LEU A 107 -12.11 12.80 2.47
C LEU A 107 -11.92 11.71 3.52
N TYR A 108 -11.11 11.95 4.54
CA TYR A 108 -10.69 10.90 5.48
C TYR A 108 -11.04 11.20 6.94
N GLY A 109 -11.69 12.29 7.17
CA GLY A 109 -12.20 12.67 8.47
C GLY A 109 -11.27 13.28 9.42
#